data_ea63b8b5c507f7690f9cd0a2cb20655d
#
_entry.id   ea63b8b5c507f7690f9cd0a2cb20655d
#
_cell.length_a   1.000
_cell.length_b   1.000
_cell.length_c   1.000
_cell.angle_alpha   90.00
_cell.angle_beta   90.00
_cell.angle_gamma   90.00
#
_symmetry.space_group_name_H-M   'P 1'
#
loop_
_entity.id
_entity.type
_entity.pdbx_description
1 polymer ?
#
loop_
_entity_poly.entity_id
_entity_poly.type
_entity_poly.pdbx_seq_one_letter_code
_entity_poly.pdbx_strand_id
1 'polypeptide(L)'
;MIINNVKLVLEDQVVEGSLEISDGTIRSFADTPSQLPQALNGEGGWLLPGLIELHTDNLDKFFTPRPNVDWPAHSAMSSHDALMVANGITTVLDAVAIGDVRDGGHRLENLQKMIDAVIHSQRAGVNRAEHRLHLRCELPHDSTLPLFEQLMDKPGVSLVSLMDHSPGQRQFASREKYREYYQGKYNLNDQQMSDFEEQQIGLSARWATPNREAIAAHCRARKISLASHDDATAEHVAESCVLGSAIAEFPTTEAAALASHQQGLQVLMGAPNIVRGGSHSGNVAAHHLAALGVLDILSSDYYPASLLDAAFRIAADERNGYGLPQAVQMITRNPAKALDLQDRGTIAEGLRADLVLARPHGEHIYVQNVWRQGKQVF
;
A
#
# COMPACT_ATOMS: atom_id res chain seq x y z
N MET A 1 15.43 -9.09 24.59
CA MET A 1 16.47 -9.05 23.51
C MET A 1 16.96 -7.62 23.37
N ILE A 2 18.26 -7.41 23.13
CA ILE A 2 18.81 -6.07 22.90
C ILE A 2 19.43 -6.06 21.50
N ILE A 3 19.09 -5.02 20.72
CA ILE A 3 19.74 -4.68 19.45
C ILE A 3 20.66 -3.50 19.72
N ASN A 4 21.94 -3.64 19.43
CA ASN A 4 23.01 -2.73 19.80
C ASN A 4 23.74 -2.19 18.57
N ASN A 5 24.42 -1.05 18.71
CA ASN A 5 25.21 -0.43 17.65
C ASN A 5 24.39 -0.23 16.38
N VAL A 6 23.30 0.54 16.50
CA VAL A 6 22.36 0.86 15.43
C VAL A 6 22.05 2.35 15.40
N LYS A 7 21.62 2.82 14.24
CA LYS A 7 21.02 4.14 14.03
C LYS A 7 19.51 4.02 14.13
N LEU A 8 18.97 4.37 15.29
CA LEU A 8 17.53 4.37 15.57
C LEU A 8 16.87 5.52 14.82
N VAL A 9 15.99 5.22 13.87
CA VAL A 9 15.20 6.24 13.18
C VAL A 9 13.93 6.48 14.01
N LEU A 10 13.98 7.50 14.83
CA LEU A 10 12.87 7.95 15.67
C LEU A 10 11.93 8.85 14.84
N GLU A 11 10.92 9.41 15.48
CA GLU A 11 9.91 10.22 14.82
C GLU A 11 10.48 11.52 14.22
N ASP A 12 11.41 12.18 14.92
CA ASP A 12 11.94 13.50 14.58
C ASP A 12 13.46 13.53 14.39
N GLN A 13 14.15 12.47 14.78
CA GLN A 13 15.62 12.42 14.77
C GLN A 13 16.16 11.00 14.55
N VAL A 14 17.46 10.93 14.28
CA VAL A 14 18.21 9.67 14.26
C VAL A 14 19.15 9.65 15.46
N VAL A 15 19.14 8.56 16.21
CA VAL A 15 19.96 8.37 17.41
C VAL A 15 20.83 7.13 17.27
N GLU A 16 22.15 7.25 17.46
CA GLU A 16 23.04 6.09 17.53
C GLU A 16 22.99 5.48 18.91
N GLY A 17 22.72 4.17 19.02
CA GLY A 17 22.58 3.55 20.34
C GLY A 17 22.11 2.11 20.32
N SER A 18 21.22 1.81 21.25
CA SER A 18 20.67 0.47 21.48
C SER A 18 19.18 0.52 21.79
N LEU A 19 18.49 -0.62 21.53
CA LEU A 19 17.06 -0.79 21.80
C LEU A 19 16.82 -2.14 22.50
N GLU A 20 16.02 -2.14 23.58
CA GLU A 20 15.61 -3.33 24.30
C GLU A 20 14.18 -3.73 23.94
N ILE A 21 13.98 -5.02 23.65
CA ILE A 21 12.69 -5.64 23.37
C ILE A 21 12.35 -6.60 24.51
N SER A 22 11.14 -6.51 25.05
CA SER A 22 10.58 -7.46 26.01
C SER A 22 9.11 -7.72 25.68
N ASP A 23 8.71 -8.98 25.74
CA ASP A 23 7.31 -9.41 25.59
C ASP A 23 6.62 -8.86 24.31
N GLY A 24 7.38 -8.82 23.21
CA GLY A 24 6.88 -8.37 21.93
C GLY A 24 6.78 -6.86 21.75
N THR A 25 7.19 -6.07 22.75
CA THR A 25 7.15 -4.61 22.75
C THR A 25 8.54 -3.99 22.92
N ILE A 26 8.67 -2.75 22.49
CA ILE A 26 9.85 -1.93 22.75
C ILE A 26 9.82 -1.52 24.23
N ARG A 27 10.77 -2.00 25.00
CA ARG A 27 10.86 -1.69 26.43
C ARG A 27 11.51 -0.33 26.67
N SER A 28 12.64 -0.10 25.99
CA SER A 28 13.41 1.15 26.10
C SER A 28 14.40 1.27 24.95
N PHE A 29 14.92 2.46 24.75
CA PHE A 29 16.06 2.71 23.86
C PHE A 29 16.97 3.77 24.48
N ALA A 30 18.24 3.78 24.09
CA ALA A 30 19.25 4.70 24.62
C ALA A 30 20.17 5.17 23.48
N ASP A 31 20.72 6.37 23.67
CA ASP A 31 21.73 7.00 22.80
C ASP A 31 23.16 6.48 23.07
N THR A 32 23.26 5.38 23.77
CA THR A 32 24.53 4.74 24.12
C THR A 32 24.50 3.25 23.75
N PRO A 33 25.64 2.68 23.31
CA PRO A 33 25.74 1.26 23.06
C PRO A 33 25.60 0.43 24.34
N SER A 34 24.91 -0.70 24.24
CA SER A 34 24.86 -1.70 25.32
C SER A 34 26.21 -2.39 25.48
N GLN A 35 26.62 -2.62 26.73
CA GLN A 35 27.82 -3.39 27.06
C GLN A 35 27.53 -4.89 27.29
N LEU A 36 26.29 -5.33 27.11
CA LEU A 36 25.90 -6.71 27.32
C LEU A 36 26.42 -7.62 26.17
N PRO A 37 27.18 -8.70 26.50
CA PRO A 37 27.78 -9.57 25.45
C PRO A 37 26.77 -10.26 24.56
N GLN A 38 25.53 -10.50 25.06
CA GLN A 38 24.45 -11.16 24.33
C GLN A 38 23.63 -10.20 23.47
N ALA A 39 23.95 -8.90 23.44
CA ALA A 39 23.28 -7.94 22.59
C ALA A 39 23.60 -8.22 21.11
N LEU A 40 22.58 -8.23 20.26
CA LEU A 40 22.74 -8.39 18.81
C LEU A 40 23.42 -7.14 18.26
N ASN A 41 24.60 -7.31 17.64
CA ASN A 41 25.29 -6.18 17.03
C ASN A 41 24.67 -5.82 15.67
N GLY A 42 24.10 -4.63 15.56
CA GLY A 42 23.54 -4.09 14.31
C GLY A 42 24.58 -3.46 13.39
N GLU A 43 25.89 -3.44 13.79
CA GLU A 43 27.04 -3.00 12.98
C GLU A 43 26.85 -1.62 12.33
N GLY A 44 26.21 -0.68 13.03
CA GLY A 44 25.92 0.68 12.55
C GLY A 44 24.80 0.78 11.52
N GLY A 45 24.01 -0.28 11.34
CA GLY A 45 22.85 -0.28 10.44
C GLY A 45 21.71 0.61 10.94
N TRP A 46 20.80 0.91 10.03
CA TRP A 46 19.58 1.67 10.34
C TRP A 46 18.54 0.74 10.97
N LEU A 47 18.06 1.07 12.17
CA LEU A 47 16.94 0.40 12.80
C LEU A 47 15.69 1.26 12.64
N LEU A 48 14.72 0.74 11.89
CA LEU A 48 13.48 1.40 11.49
C LEU A 48 12.28 0.72 12.15
N PRO A 49 11.13 1.41 12.31
CA PRO A 49 9.87 0.70 12.53
C PRO A 49 9.59 -0.27 11.38
N GLY A 50 8.87 -1.35 11.65
CA GLY A 50 8.40 -2.26 10.62
C GLY A 50 7.55 -1.53 9.58
N LEU A 51 7.79 -1.82 8.30
CA LEU A 51 7.11 -1.14 7.20
C LEU A 51 5.65 -1.58 7.12
N ILE A 52 4.78 -0.66 6.72
CA ILE A 52 3.34 -0.85 6.55
C ILE A 52 2.97 -0.56 5.12
N GLU A 53 2.47 -1.58 4.43
CA GLU A 53 2.07 -1.54 3.02
C GLU A 53 0.55 -1.43 2.90
N LEU A 54 0.05 -0.35 2.28
CA LEU A 54 -1.39 -0.13 2.12
C LEU A 54 -1.97 -0.68 0.81
N HIS A 55 -1.13 -0.86 -0.21
CA HIS A 55 -1.60 -1.26 -1.54
C HIS A 55 -0.55 -2.09 -2.26
N THR A 56 -0.74 -3.40 -2.28
CA THR A 56 0.07 -4.30 -3.08
C THR A 56 -0.77 -5.31 -3.85
N ASP A 57 -0.55 -5.36 -5.18
CA ASP A 57 -1.21 -6.30 -6.09
C ASP A 57 -0.44 -7.63 -6.21
N ASN A 58 0.54 -7.87 -5.34
CA ASN A 58 1.44 -9.01 -5.52
C ASN A 58 0.79 -10.36 -5.17
N LEU A 59 -0.25 -10.39 -4.32
CA LEU A 59 -0.91 -11.64 -3.94
C LEU A 59 -1.41 -12.41 -5.16
N ASP A 60 -2.09 -11.73 -6.09
CA ASP A 60 -2.63 -12.32 -7.32
C ASP A 60 -1.55 -13.02 -8.16
N LYS A 61 -0.34 -12.43 -8.25
CA LYS A 61 0.80 -13.01 -9.00
C LYS A 61 1.29 -14.35 -8.45
N PHE A 62 1.11 -14.61 -7.16
CA PHE A 62 1.48 -15.89 -6.55
C PHE A 62 0.38 -16.94 -6.73
N PHE A 63 -0.88 -16.51 -6.84
CA PHE A 63 -2.00 -17.41 -7.10
C PHE A 63 -2.07 -17.81 -8.57
N THR A 64 -1.77 -16.87 -9.47
CA THR A 64 -1.77 -17.08 -10.93
C THR A 64 -0.41 -16.68 -11.51
N PRO A 65 0.66 -17.47 -11.26
CA PRO A 65 2.03 -17.10 -11.65
C PRO A 65 2.26 -17.09 -13.16
N ARG A 66 1.38 -17.74 -13.92
CA ARG A 66 1.34 -17.74 -15.40
C ARG A 66 -0.11 -17.81 -15.86
N PRO A 67 -0.45 -17.34 -17.07
CA PRO A 67 -1.78 -17.53 -17.66
C PRO A 67 -2.22 -19.00 -17.58
N ASN A 68 -3.43 -19.23 -17.10
CA ASN A 68 -4.04 -20.57 -16.94
C ASN A 68 -3.28 -21.53 -15.98
N VAL A 69 -2.48 -21.00 -15.06
CA VAL A 69 -1.79 -21.79 -14.03
C VAL A 69 -2.22 -21.28 -12.65
N ASP A 70 -3.10 -22.02 -12.00
CA ASP A 70 -3.48 -21.78 -10.61
C ASP A 70 -2.50 -22.50 -9.66
N TRP A 71 -2.04 -21.77 -8.65
CA TRP A 71 -1.13 -22.32 -7.65
C TRP A 71 -1.89 -22.68 -6.35
N PRO A 72 -1.46 -23.72 -5.60
CA PRO A 72 -2.10 -24.06 -4.34
C PRO A 72 -2.09 -22.89 -3.35
N ALA A 73 -3.26 -22.49 -2.85
CA ALA A 73 -3.47 -21.26 -2.10
C ALA A 73 -2.52 -21.07 -0.91
N HIS A 74 -2.29 -22.11 -0.10
CA HIS A 74 -1.38 -22.02 1.05
C HIS A 74 0.08 -21.82 0.64
N SER A 75 0.51 -22.45 -0.45
CA SER A 75 1.88 -22.28 -0.99
C SER A 75 2.06 -20.89 -1.60
N ALA A 76 1.06 -20.38 -2.34
CA ALA A 76 1.03 -19.03 -2.87
C ALA A 76 1.14 -17.99 -1.75
N MET A 77 0.31 -18.12 -0.72
CA MET A 77 0.31 -17.23 0.44
C MET A 77 1.64 -17.24 1.19
N SER A 78 2.24 -18.42 1.41
CA SER A 78 3.55 -18.54 2.09
C SER A 78 4.68 -17.87 1.32
N SER A 79 4.65 -17.94 -0.02
CA SER A 79 5.65 -17.29 -0.89
C SER A 79 5.47 -15.78 -0.92
N HIS A 80 4.22 -15.33 -0.97
CA HIS A 80 3.87 -13.90 -0.88
C HIS A 80 4.30 -13.31 0.47
N ASP A 81 3.96 -13.93 1.58
CA ASP A 81 4.36 -13.53 2.93
C ASP A 81 5.90 -13.44 3.08
N ALA A 82 6.63 -14.42 2.52
CA ALA A 82 8.09 -14.40 2.52
C ALA A 82 8.65 -13.19 1.74
N LEU A 83 8.06 -12.85 0.59
CA LEU A 83 8.44 -11.67 -0.18
C LEU A 83 8.19 -10.37 0.60
N MET A 84 7.07 -10.27 1.31
CA MET A 84 6.76 -9.07 2.11
C MET A 84 7.82 -8.84 3.19
N VAL A 85 8.08 -9.83 4.03
CA VAL A 85 9.04 -9.67 5.13
C VAL A 85 10.47 -9.50 4.67
N ALA A 86 10.88 -10.13 3.56
CA ALA A 86 12.21 -9.92 2.99
C ALA A 86 12.46 -8.46 2.54
N ASN A 87 11.39 -7.69 2.34
CA ASN A 87 11.43 -6.26 2.05
C ASN A 87 11.09 -5.37 3.26
N GLY A 88 11.09 -5.92 4.48
CA GLY A 88 10.88 -5.17 5.71
C GLY A 88 9.41 -4.91 6.06
N ILE A 89 8.46 -5.40 5.26
CA ILE A 89 7.03 -5.18 5.46
C ILE A 89 6.52 -6.12 6.54
N THR A 90 6.10 -5.57 7.68
CA THR A 90 5.58 -6.31 8.83
C THR A 90 4.07 -6.29 8.94
N THR A 91 3.43 -5.29 8.30
CA THR A 91 1.98 -5.18 8.14
C THR A 91 1.68 -4.91 6.68
N VAL A 92 0.85 -5.73 6.06
CA VAL A 92 0.51 -5.61 4.63
C VAL A 92 -1.00 -5.67 4.43
N LEU A 93 -1.53 -4.78 3.61
CA LEU A 93 -2.88 -4.83 3.09
C LEU A 93 -2.84 -5.42 1.68
N ASP A 94 -3.24 -6.68 1.60
CA ASP A 94 -3.35 -7.39 0.32
C ASP A 94 -4.51 -6.82 -0.48
N ALA A 95 -4.19 -6.18 -1.60
CA ALA A 95 -5.18 -5.54 -2.45
C ALA A 95 -5.86 -6.58 -3.35
N VAL A 96 -7.17 -6.71 -3.23
CA VAL A 96 -7.99 -7.62 -4.03
C VAL A 96 -9.05 -6.85 -4.80
N ALA A 97 -9.12 -7.09 -6.11
CA ALA A 97 -10.05 -6.39 -7.00
C ALA A 97 -11.46 -7.02 -6.93
N ILE A 98 -12.47 -6.17 -6.82
CA ILE A 98 -13.89 -6.53 -6.76
C ILE A 98 -14.63 -5.85 -7.92
N GLY A 99 -15.40 -6.62 -8.69
CA GLY A 99 -16.27 -6.10 -9.74
C GLY A 99 -15.69 -6.17 -11.15
N ASP A 100 -14.39 -6.32 -11.34
CA ASP A 100 -13.80 -6.50 -12.68
C ASP A 100 -13.95 -7.94 -13.14
N VAL A 101 -14.85 -8.16 -14.11
CA VAL A 101 -15.22 -9.50 -14.64
C VAL A 101 -14.59 -9.82 -16.00
N ARG A 102 -13.66 -8.99 -16.51
CA ARG A 102 -13.26 -9.05 -17.93
C ARG A 102 -12.26 -10.12 -18.31
N ASP A 103 -11.41 -10.55 -17.43
CA ASP A 103 -10.43 -11.60 -17.74
C ASP A 103 -11.00 -13.02 -17.62
N GLY A 104 -12.24 -13.20 -18.12
CA GLY A 104 -12.91 -14.49 -18.20
C GLY A 104 -13.40 -15.03 -16.84
N GLY A 105 -13.50 -14.17 -15.82
CA GLY A 105 -13.95 -14.58 -14.49
C GLY A 105 -12.85 -15.15 -13.58
N HIS A 106 -11.64 -15.38 -14.09
CA HIS A 106 -10.53 -15.94 -13.30
C HIS A 106 -10.22 -15.12 -12.04
N ARG A 107 -10.26 -13.80 -12.13
CA ARG A 107 -10.05 -12.91 -11.01
C ARG A 107 -11.11 -13.08 -9.91
N LEU A 108 -12.36 -13.22 -10.31
CA LEU A 108 -13.47 -13.46 -9.37
C LEU A 108 -13.43 -14.88 -8.79
N GLU A 109 -13.09 -15.88 -9.62
CA GLU A 109 -12.93 -17.26 -9.15
C GLU A 109 -11.80 -17.38 -8.11
N ASN A 110 -10.70 -16.66 -8.29
CA ASN A 110 -9.58 -16.62 -7.36
C ASN A 110 -9.78 -15.68 -6.18
N LEU A 111 -10.69 -14.70 -6.27
CA LEU A 111 -10.94 -13.72 -5.22
C LEU A 111 -11.24 -14.40 -3.86
N GLN A 112 -12.20 -15.32 -3.84
CA GLN A 112 -12.56 -16.01 -2.61
C GLN A 112 -11.41 -16.87 -2.08
N LYS A 113 -10.66 -17.54 -2.96
CA LYS A 113 -9.49 -18.37 -2.59
C LYS A 113 -8.39 -17.51 -1.95
N MET A 114 -8.12 -16.32 -2.51
CA MET A 114 -7.13 -15.37 -1.96
C MET A 114 -7.55 -14.87 -0.58
N ILE A 115 -8.78 -14.42 -0.43
CA ILE A 115 -9.31 -13.93 0.84
C ILE A 115 -9.29 -15.03 1.91
N ASP A 116 -9.75 -16.22 1.58
CA ASP A 116 -9.77 -17.34 2.51
C ASP A 116 -8.33 -17.78 2.90
N ALA A 117 -7.38 -17.71 1.98
CA ALA A 117 -5.98 -18.00 2.27
C ALA A 117 -5.35 -16.99 3.24
N VAL A 118 -5.61 -15.70 3.05
CA VAL A 118 -5.17 -14.64 3.96
C VAL A 118 -5.77 -14.85 5.36
N ILE A 119 -7.09 -15.04 5.45
CA ILE A 119 -7.78 -15.24 6.73
C ILE A 119 -7.30 -16.51 7.44
N HIS A 120 -7.18 -17.62 6.68
CA HIS A 120 -6.79 -18.91 7.26
C HIS A 120 -5.35 -18.90 7.78
N SER A 121 -4.41 -18.42 6.98
CA SER A 121 -3.01 -18.34 7.36
C SER A 121 -2.78 -17.40 8.56
N GLN A 122 -3.51 -16.29 8.61
CA GLN A 122 -3.46 -15.35 9.72
C GLN A 122 -3.99 -16.00 11.02
N ARG A 123 -5.13 -16.72 10.95
CA ARG A 123 -5.69 -17.45 12.09
C ARG A 123 -4.80 -18.59 12.57
N ALA A 124 -4.15 -19.29 11.64
CA ALA A 124 -3.23 -20.37 11.96
C ALA A 124 -1.90 -19.88 12.55
N GLY A 125 -1.61 -18.56 12.51
CA GLY A 125 -0.38 -17.97 13.03
C GLY A 125 0.87 -18.38 12.27
N VAL A 126 0.73 -18.77 10.99
CA VAL A 126 1.85 -19.23 10.16
C VAL A 126 2.53 -18.10 9.36
N ASN A 127 1.88 -16.93 9.29
CA ASN A 127 2.42 -15.77 8.60
C ASN A 127 3.53 -15.10 9.41
N ARG A 128 4.56 -14.63 8.71
CA ARG A 128 5.64 -13.79 9.23
C ARG A 128 5.18 -12.35 9.38
N ALA A 129 4.53 -11.77 8.34
CA ALA A 129 3.88 -10.46 8.40
C ALA A 129 2.44 -10.57 8.95
N GLU A 130 1.85 -9.44 9.34
CA GLU A 130 0.42 -9.33 9.60
C GLU A 130 -0.29 -8.97 8.29
N HIS A 131 -1.07 -9.90 7.75
CA HIS A 131 -1.85 -9.71 6.54
C HIS A 131 -3.25 -9.22 6.85
N ARG A 132 -3.67 -8.19 6.14
CA ARG A 132 -5.00 -7.61 6.15
C ARG A 132 -5.50 -7.49 4.71
N LEU A 133 -6.76 -7.08 4.53
CA LEU A 133 -7.38 -6.97 3.22
C LEU A 133 -7.66 -5.51 2.86
N HIS A 134 -7.30 -5.16 1.63
CA HIS A 134 -7.69 -3.95 0.95
C HIS A 134 -8.64 -4.31 -0.19
N LEU A 135 -9.92 -3.91 -0.09
CA LEU A 135 -10.91 -4.18 -1.11
C LEU A 135 -10.89 -3.07 -2.17
N ARG A 136 -10.45 -3.38 -3.39
CA ARG A 136 -10.42 -2.47 -4.53
C ARG A 136 -11.72 -2.60 -5.30
N CYS A 137 -12.64 -1.65 -5.12
CA CYS A 137 -14.00 -1.72 -5.70
C CYS A 137 -14.05 -1.01 -7.06
N GLU A 138 -14.17 -1.79 -8.13
CA GLU A 138 -14.38 -1.29 -9.48
C GLU A 138 -15.85 -0.92 -9.67
N LEU A 139 -16.16 0.37 -9.55
CA LEU A 139 -17.52 0.91 -9.43
C LEU A 139 -18.43 0.69 -10.62
N PRO A 140 -17.94 0.69 -11.91
CA PRO A 140 -18.77 0.56 -13.08
C PRO A 140 -19.42 -0.82 -13.30
N HIS A 141 -19.39 -1.72 -12.33
CA HIS A 141 -19.94 -3.07 -12.49
C HIS A 141 -21.13 -3.33 -11.55
N ASP A 142 -22.11 -4.06 -12.05
CA ASP A 142 -23.31 -4.46 -11.30
C ASP A 142 -23.01 -5.47 -10.18
N SER A 143 -21.94 -6.24 -10.33
CA SER A 143 -21.48 -7.22 -9.35
C SER A 143 -20.73 -6.60 -8.16
N THR A 144 -20.26 -5.36 -8.27
CA THR A 144 -19.36 -4.73 -7.28
C THR A 144 -20.00 -4.61 -5.91
N LEU A 145 -21.18 -4.01 -5.81
CA LEU A 145 -21.86 -3.83 -4.53
C LEU A 145 -22.26 -5.16 -3.89
N PRO A 146 -22.90 -6.12 -4.60
CA PRO A 146 -23.20 -7.43 -4.03
C PRO A 146 -21.97 -8.19 -3.51
N LEU A 147 -20.85 -8.15 -4.24
CA LEU A 147 -19.60 -8.79 -3.80
C LEU A 147 -19.01 -8.07 -2.59
N PHE A 148 -19.01 -6.74 -2.61
CA PHE A 148 -18.54 -5.94 -1.49
C PHE A 148 -19.34 -6.26 -0.20
N GLU A 149 -20.67 -6.33 -0.26
CA GLU A 149 -21.52 -6.66 0.87
C GLU A 149 -21.26 -8.06 1.44
N GLN A 150 -20.86 -9.02 0.60
CA GLN A 150 -20.46 -10.36 1.06
C GLN A 150 -19.09 -10.37 1.75
N LEU A 151 -18.22 -9.42 1.42
CA LEU A 151 -16.81 -9.42 1.84
C LEU A 151 -16.49 -8.41 2.94
N MET A 152 -17.24 -7.31 3.05
CA MET A 152 -16.91 -6.18 3.93
C MET A 152 -16.84 -6.55 5.42
N ASP A 153 -17.52 -7.60 5.85
CA ASP A 153 -17.51 -8.09 7.23
C ASP A 153 -16.51 -9.24 7.44
N LYS A 154 -15.71 -9.60 6.43
CA LYS A 154 -14.66 -10.62 6.58
C LYS A 154 -13.54 -10.10 7.49
N PRO A 155 -12.95 -10.98 8.32
CA PRO A 155 -11.83 -10.61 9.17
C PRO A 155 -10.66 -10.02 8.37
N GLY A 156 -10.10 -8.93 8.85
CA GLY A 156 -8.93 -8.29 8.25
C GLY A 156 -9.23 -7.22 7.21
N VAL A 157 -10.48 -7.02 6.78
CA VAL A 157 -10.84 -5.89 5.90
C VAL A 157 -10.57 -4.59 6.64
N SER A 158 -9.64 -3.78 6.11
CA SER A 158 -9.12 -2.58 6.78
C SER A 158 -9.13 -1.33 5.91
N LEU A 159 -9.15 -1.51 4.58
CA LEU A 159 -9.16 -0.41 3.62
C LEU A 159 -10.06 -0.77 2.44
N VAL A 160 -10.72 0.23 1.89
CA VAL A 160 -11.53 0.14 0.68
C VAL A 160 -11.15 1.27 -0.26
N SER A 161 -10.84 0.98 -1.53
CA SER A 161 -10.67 2.01 -2.57
C SER A 161 -11.85 2.02 -3.53
N LEU A 162 -12.26 3.22 -3.93
CA LEU A 162 -13.31 3.47 -4.92
C LEU A 162 -12.66 3.77 -6.27
N MET A 163 -12.75 2.83 -7.22
CA MET A 163 -12.09 2.93 -8.52
C MET A 163 -13.11 3.08 -9.66
N ASP A 164 -12.78 3.92 -10.62
CA ASP A 164 -13.54 4.05 -11.86
C ASP A 164 -12.56 4.19 -13.02
N HIS A 165 -12.27 3.06 -13.67
CA HIS A 165 -11.38 3.00 -14.83
C HIS A 165 -12.13 3.09 -16.16
N SER A 166 -13.29 3.76 -16.16
CA SER A 166 -14.08 3.97 -17.40
C SER A 166 -13.46 5.05 -18.28
N PRO A 167 -13.74 5.02 -19.60
CA PRO A 167 -13.29 6.04 -20.52
C PRO A 167 -13.74 7.44 -20.11
N GLY A 168 -12.81 8.39 -20.09
CA GLY A 168 -13.07 9.76 -19.70
C GLY A 168 -13.15 10.00 -18.20
N GLN A 169 -12.87 8.98 -17.37
CA GLN A 169 -12.86 9.08 -15.91
C GLN A 169 -11.43 8.99 -15.38
N ARG A 170 -11.12 9.77 -14.35
CA ARG A 170 -9.94 9.66 -13.47
C ARG A 170 -8.63 9.36 -14.23
N GLN A 171 -8.04 8.18 -14.07
CA GLN A 171 -6.82 7.75 -14.77
C GLN A 171 -6.92 7.89 -16.29
N PHE A 172 -8.09 7.61 -16.84
CA PHE A 172 -8.35 7.61 -18.27
C PHE A 172 -9.14 8.84 -18.75
N ALA A 173 -8.82 10.02 -18.21
CA ALA A 173 -9.38 11.30 -18.70
C ALA A 173 -9.13 11.47 -20.20
N SER A 174 -8.03 10.94 -20.76
CA SER A 174 -7.79 10.84 -22.21
C SER A 174 -8.33 9.51 -22.75
N ARG A 175 -9.30 9.57 -23.66
CA ARG A 175 -9.83 8.40 -24.36
C ARG A 175 -8.77 7.72 -25.23
N GLU A 176 -7.82 8.48 -25.79
CA GLU A 176 -6.73 7.93 -26.60
C GLU A 176 -5.85 7.01 -25.77
N LYS A 177 -5.43 7.45 -24.58
CA LYS A 177 -4.66 6.62 -23.65
C LYS A 177 -5.43 5.39 -23.16
N TYR A 178 -6.76 5.54 -22.95
CA TYR A 178 -7.63 4.43 -22.61
C TYR A 178 -7.62 3.38 -23.73
N ARG A 179 -7.83 3.80 -24.97
CA ARG A 179 -7.83 2.91 -26.14
C ARG A 179 -6.47 2.22 -26.32
N GLU A 180 -5.38 2.96 -26.28
CA GLU A 180 -4.02 2.41 -26.39
C GLU A 180 -3.77 1.33 -25.35
N TYR A 181 -4.11 1.59 -24.10
CA TYR A 181 -3.92 0.64 -22.98
C TYR A 181 -4.76 -0.64 -23.17
N TYR A 182 -6.06 -0.51 -23.44
CA TYR A 182 -6.94 -1.67 -23.50
C TYR A 182 -6.86 -2.43 -24.82
N GLN A 183 -6.55 -1.77 -25.92
CA GLN A 183 -6.22 -2.46 -27.17
C GLN A 183 -4.99 -3.36 -26.99
N GLY A 184 -3.93 -2.84 -26.36
CA GLY A 184 -2.74 -3.64 -26.07
C GLY A 184 -3.00 -4.78 -25.08
N LYS A 185 -3.72 -4.48 -23.99
CA LYS A 185 -4.00 -5.45 -22.93
C LYS A 185 -4.85 -6.63 -23.38
N TYR A 186 -5.89 -6.38 -24.19
CA TYR A 186 -6.86 -7.40 -24.62
C TYR A 186 -6.74 -7.79 -26.09
N ASN A 187 -5.75 -7.25 -26.80
CA ASN A 187 -5.53 -7.49 -28.23
C ASN A 187 -6.81 -7.25 -29.08
N LEU A 188 -7.48 -6.11 -28.85
CA LEU A 188 -8.72 -5.74 -29.51
C LEU A 188 -8.42 -5.05 -30.84
N ASN A 189 -9.24 -5.35 -31.87
CA ASN A 189 -9.27 -4.52 -33.06
C ASN A 189 -10.06 -3.22 -32.82
N ASP A 190 -10.05 -2.29 -33.81
CA ASP A 190 -10.66 -0.97 -33.63
C ASP A 190 -12.16 -1.01 -33.38
N GLN A 191 -12.89 -1.92 -34.03
CA GLN A 191 -14.32 -2.10 -33.81
C GLN A 191 -14.60 -2.66 -32.43
N GLN A 192 -13.92 -3.73 -32.07
CA GLN A 192 -14.02 -4.32 -30.71
C GLN A 192 -13.68 -3.31 -29.63
N MET A 193 -12.68 -2.45 -29.88
CA MET A 193 -12.32 -1.40 -28.93
C MET A 193 -13.42 -0.34 -28.81
N SER A 194 -14.07 0.04 -29.91
CA SER A 194 -15.17 1.00 -29.89
C SER A 194 -16.39 0.45 -29.16
N ASP A 195 -16.76 -0.79 -29.43
CA ASP A 195 -17.88 -1.48 -28.77
C ASP A 195 -17.61 -1.61 -27.26
N PHE A 196 -16.36 -1.92 -26.93
CA PHE A 196 -15.89 -1.99 -25.55
C PHE A 196 -16.00 -0.65 -24.83
N GLU A 197 -15.49 0.42 -25.43
CA GLU A 197 -15.54 1.77 -24.85
C GLU A 197 -16.98 2.20 -24.60
N GLU A 198 -17.88 1.99 -25.57
CA GLU A 198 -19.31 2.32 -25.43
C GLU A 198 -19.96 1.54 -24.28
N GLN A 199 -19.66 0.24 -24.20
CA GLN A 199 -20.15 -0.61 -23.11
C GLN A 199 -19.68 -0.10 -21.75
N GLN A 200 -18.39 0.25 -21.59
CA GLN A 200 -17.85 0.73 -20.31
C GLN A 200 -18.44 2.09 -19.90
N ILE A 201 -18.65 3.01 -20.86
CA ILE A 201 -19.32 4.28 -20.60
C ILE A 201 -20.75 4.03 -20.09
N GLY A 202 -21.49 3.12 -20.74
CA GLY A 202 -22.86 2.76 -20.33
C GLY A 202 -22.92 2.14 -18.94
N LEU A 203 -21.98 1.26 -18.61
CA LEU A 203 -21.88 0.64 -17.29
C LEU A 203 -21.55 1.67 -16.21
N SER A 204 -20.58 2.55 -16.47
CA SER A 204 -20.21 3.63 -15.53
C SER A 204 -21.39 4.56 -15.26
N ALA A 205 -22.08 5.01 -16.29
CA ALA A 205 -23.25 5.87 -16.16
C ALA A 205 -24.37 5.26 -15.32
N ARG A 206 -24.49 3.92 -15.36
CA ARG A 206 -25.54 3.19 -14.62
C ARG A 206 -25.13 2.85 -13.20
N TRP A 207 -23.91 2.42 -12.95
CA TRP A 207 -23.51 1.77 -11.72
C TRP A 207 -22.52 2.54 -10.85
N ALA A 208 -21.67 3.42 -11.44
CA ALA A 208 -20.57 4.01 -10.69
C ALA A 208 -21.06 4.85 -9.48
N THR A 209 -22.03 5.74 -9.67
CA THR A 209 -22.54 6.60 -8.58
C THR A 209 -23.28 5.81 -7.52
N PRO A 210 -24.28 4.95 -7.84
CA PRO A 210 -24.97 4.14 -6.82
C PRO A 210 -24.03 3.26 -6.01
N ASN A 211 -23.08 2.58 -6.66
CA ASN A 211 -22.12 1.74 -5.98
C ASN A 211 -21.19 2.56 -5.06
N ARG A 212 -20.71 3.71 -5.53
CA ARG A 212 -19.86 4.63 -4.77
C ARG A 212 -20.52 5.08 -3.49
N GLU A 213 -21.74 5.57 -3.57
CA GLU A 213 -22.51 6.06 -2.41
C GLU A 213 -22.80 4.95 -1.41
N ALA A 214 -23.25 3.77 -1.87
CA ALA A 214 -23.55 2.64 -1.03
C ALA A 214 -22.31 2.09 -0.31
N ILE A 215 -21.20 1.89 -1.02
CA ILE A 215 -19.95 1.41 -0.44
C ILE A 215 -19.40 2.41 0.59
N ALA A 216 -19.41 3.70 0.28
CA ALA A 216 -18.98 4.74 1.22
C ALA A 216 -19.84 4.75 2.49
N ALA A 217 -21.15 4.59 2.36
CA ALA A 217 -22.07 4.50 3.51
C ALA A 217 -21.76 3.27 4.39
N HIS A 218 -21.51 2.11 3.79
CA HIS A 218 -21.11 0.89 4.50
C HIS A 218 -19.77 1.05 5.22
N CYS A 219 -18.75 1.65 4.58
CA CYS A 219 -17.45 1.92 5.18
C CYS A 219 -17.58 2.85 6.40
N ARG A 220 -18.36 3.92 6.27
CA ARG A 220 -18.63 4.86 7.38
C ARG A 220 -19.29 4.17 8.57
N ALA A 221 -20.31 3.35 8.32
CA ALA A 221 -21.02 2.61 9.36
C ALA A 221 -20.13 1.62 10.13
N ARG A 222 -19.10 1.08 9.47
CA ARG A 222 -18.18 0.08 10.04
C ARG A 222 -16.82 0.65 10.46
N LYS A 223 -16.61 1.95 10.26
CA LYS A 223 -15.32 2.62 10.50
C LYS A 223 -14.16 1.97 9.71
N ILE A 224 -14.43 1.50 8.50
CA ILE A 224 -13.42 1.03 7.58
C ILE A 224 -12.84 2.24 6.86
N SER A 225 -11.51 2.35 6.81
CA SER A 225 -10.83 3.44 6.08
C SER A 225 -11.20 3.39 4.59
N LEU A 226 -11.49 4.57 4.03
CA LEU A 226 -11.86 4.73 2.63
C LEU A 226 -10.80 5.54 1.88
N ALA A 227 -10.43 5.09 0.70
CA ALA A 227 -9.55 5.78 -0.22
C ALA A 227 -10.28 6.14 -1.52
N SER A 228 -9.99 7.31 -2.06
CA SER A 228 -10.24 7.58 -3.48
C SER A 228 -9.15 6.96 -4.32
N HIS A 229 -9.34 6.85 -5.63
CA HIS A 229 -8.33 6.26 -6.52
C HIS A 229 -8.25 7.07 -7.81
N ASP A 230 -7.02 7.42 -8.22
CA ASP A 230 -6.71 8.13 -9.47
C ASP A 230 -7.44 9.47 -9.66
N ASP A 231 -7.73 10.20 -8.59
CA ASP A 231 -8.34 11.53 -8.70
C ASP A 231 -7.51 12.45 -9.61
N ALA A 232 -8.15 13.08 -10.58
CA ALA A 232 -7.50 13.89 -11.60
C ALA A 232 -7.82 15.39 -11.49
N THR A 233 -8.91 15.74 -10.80
CA THR A 233 -9.40 17.13 -10.69
C THR A 233 -9.80 17.48 -9.26
N ALA A 234 -9.92 18.76 -8.96
CA ALA A 234 -10.41 19.25 -7.66
C ALA A 234 -11.85 18.81 -7.38
N GLU A 235 -12.68 18.63 -8.41
CA GLU A 235 -14.05 18.14 -8.29
C GLU A 235 -14.06 16.67 -7.84
N HIS A 236 -13.18 15.82 -8.37
CA HIS A 236 -13.02 14.46 -7.91
C HIS A 236 -12.63 14.40 -6.43
N VAL A 237 -11.71 15.27 -6.03
CA VAL A 237 -11.28 15.37 -4.63
C VAL A 237 -12.43 15.81 -3.73
N ALA A 238 -13.21 16.84 -4.15
CA ALA A 238 -14.38 17.30 -3.40
C ALA A 238 -15.42 16.17 -3.22
N GLU A 239 -15.70 15.40 -4.27
CA GLU A 239 -16.55 14.20 -4.19
C GLU A 239 -16.00 13.19 -3.16
N SER A 240 -14.72 12.89 -3.23
CA SER A 240 -14.05 11.94 -2.33
C SER A 240 -14.10 12.38 -0.87
N CYS A 241 -13.98 13.68 -0.60
CA CYS A 241 -14.14 14.27 0.74
C CYS A 241 -15.57 14.10 1.28
N VAL A 242 -16.59 14.37 0.45
CA VAL A 242 -18.02 14.21 0.84
C VAL A 242 -18.33 12.74 1.20
N LEU A 243 -17.72 11.81 0.49
CA LEU A 243 -17.86 10.37 0.74
C LEU A 243 -17.14 9.91 2.02
N GLY A 244 -16.21 10.73 2.56
CA GLY A 244 -15.46 10.43 3.77
C GLY A 244 -14.14 9.68 3.52
N SER A 245 -13.55 9.84 2.33
CA SER A 245 -12.21 9.33 2.05
C SER A 245 -11.20 10.00 2.97
N ALA A 246 -10.26 9.20 3.51
CA ALA A 246 -9.15 9.66 4.32
C ALA A 246 -7.82 9.67 3.53
N ILE A 247 -7.76 8.90 2.45
CA ILE A 247 -6.58 8.70 1.61
C ILE A 247 -6.94 9.08 0.17
N ALA A 248 -6.09 9.89 -0.47
CA ALA A 248 -6.09 10.11 -1.91
C ALA A 248 -5.03 9.17 -2.52
N GLU A 249 -5.48 8.05 -3.07
CA GLU A 249 -4.62 7.02 -3.62
C GLU A 249 -4.33 7.32 -5.08
N PHE A 250 -3.04 7.54 -5.39
CA PHE A 250 -2.50 7.79 -6.72
C PHE A 250 -3.14 8.96 -7.50
N PRO A 251 -3.29 10.17 -6.91
CA PRO A 251 -3.76 11.31 -7.69
C PRO A 251 -2.91 11.47 -8.96
N THR A 252 -3.58 11.68 -10.10
CA THR A 252 -2.92 11.64 -11.42
C THR A 252 -2.35 12.98 -11.85
N THR A 253 -2.74 14.07 -11.18
CA THR A 253 -2.32 15.44 -11.47
C THR A 253 -1.84 16.16 -10.21
N GLU A 254 -0.98 17.16 -10.41
CA GLU A 254 -0.57 18.06 -9.33
C GLU A 254 -1.78 18.75 -8.68
N ALA A 255 -2.73 19.23 -9.48
CA ALA A 255 -3.92 19.92 -8.98
C ALA A 255 -4.75 19.04 -8.05
N ALA A 256 -4.95 17.75 -8.39
CA ALA A 256 -5.66 16.81 -7.54
C ALA A 256 -4.89 16.52 -6.25
N ALA A 257 -3.56 16.34 -6.32
CA ALA A 257 -2.73 16.09 -5.14
C ALA A 257 -2.74 17.29 -4.17
N LEU A 258 -2.58 18.50 -4.68
CA LEU A 258 -2.68 19.74 -3.90
C LEU A 258 -4.05 19.91 -3.25
N ALA A 259 -5.12 19.70 -4.00
CA ALA A 259 -6.48 19.76 -3.48
C ALA A 259 -6.72 18.72 -2.38
N SER A 260 -6.25 17.47 -2.57
CA SER A 260 -6.34 16.40 -1.58
C SER A 260 -5.65 16.78 -0.28
N HIS A 261 -4.41 17.23 -0.36
CA HIS A 261 -3.65 17.66 0.82
C HIS A 261 -4.31 18.85 1.53
N GLN A 262 -4.80 19.85 0.80
CA GLN A 262 -5.52 21.01 1.36
C GLN A 262 -6.83 20.61 2.07
N GLN A 263 -7.50 19.58 1.59
CA GLN A 263 -8.72 19.03 2.20
C GLN A 263 -8.43 18.04 3.35
N GLY A 264 -7.17 17.80 3.66
CA GLY A 264 -6.74 16.91 4.77
C GLY A 264 -6.76 15.43 4.44
N LEU A 265 -6.86 15.03 3.15
CA LEU A 265 -6.61 13.66 2.74
C LEU A 265 -5.12 13.39 2.73
N GLN A 266 -4.73 12.17 3.11
CA GLN A 266 -3.34 11.74 2.97
C GLN A 266 -3.05 11.31 1.54
N VAL A 267 -2.10 11.99 0.89
CA VAL A 267 -1.71 11.71 -0.49
C VAL A 267 -0.77 10.52 -0.53
N LEU A 268 -1.23 9.43 -1.16
CA LEU A 268 -0.49 8.19 -1.33
C LEU A 268 0.01 8.05 -2.77
N MET A 269 1.31 7.80 -2.95
CA MET A 269 1.92 7.55 -4.27
C MET A 269 2.68 6.23 -4.29
N GLY A 270 2.87 5.69 -5.49
CA GLY A 270 3.66 4.48 -5.69
C GLY A 270 5.16 4.72 -5.48
N ALA A 271 5.79 3.94 -4.61
CA ALA A 271 7.23 3.93 -4.40
C ALA A 271 8.03 3.65 -5.70
N PRO A 272 7.56 2.79 -6.62
CA PRO A 272 8.21 2.62 -7.92
C PRO A 272 8.34 3.92 -8.73
N ASN A 273 7.42 4.87 -8.56
CA ASN A 273 7.49 6.18 -9.21
C ASN A 273 8.70 6.99 -8.72
N ILE A 274 9.04 6.93 -7.43
CA ILE A 274 10.26 7.53 -6.87
C ILE A 274 11.51 6.82 -7.39
N VAL A 275 11.56 5.49 -7.28
CA VAL A 275 12.75 4.70 -7.63
C VAL A 275 13.09 4.80 -9.13
N ARG A 276 12.09 4.84 -9.98
CA ARG A 276 12.25 4.97 -11.46
C ARG A 276 12.42 6.41 -11.93
N GLY A 277 12.18 7.40 -11.06
CA GLY A 277 12.31 8.82 -11.39
C GLY A 277 11.10 9.42 -12.12
N GLY A 278 9.93 8.76 -12.08
CA GLY A 278 8.68 9.28 -12.66
C GLY A 278 7.61 8.22 -12.92
N SER A 279 6.44 8.69 -13.34
CA SER A 279 5.31 7.84 -13.70
C SER A 279 5.54 7.10 -15.02
N HIS A 280 5.16 5.84 -15.09
CA HIS A 280 5.16 5.06 -16.34
C HIS A 280 3.97 5.39 -17.27
N SER A 281 2.90 5.99 -16.72
CA SER A 281 1.69 6.36 -17.44
C SER A 281 1.60 7.86 -17.79
N GLY A 282 2.66 8.64 -17.48
CA GLY A 282 2.70 10.07 -17.75
C GLY A 282 1.88 10.93 -16.76
N ASN A 283 1.50 10.35 -15.61
CA ASN A 283 0.86 11.07 -14.51
C ASN A 283 1.90 11.88 -13.71
N VAL A 284 1.44 12.65 -12.72
CA VAL A 284 2.33 13.44 -11.86
C VAL A 284 3.41 12.58 -11.21
N ALA A 285 4.61 13.10 -11.15
CA ALA A 285 5.73 12.39 -10.54
C ALA A 285 5.71 12.54 -9.01
N ALA A 286 5.90 11.43 -8.29
CA ALA A 286 5.87 11.43 -6.83
C ALA A 286 6.98 12.31 -6.21
N HIS A 287 8.18 12.37 -6.81
CA HIS A 287 9.24 13.27 -6.35
C HIS A 287 8.86 14.75 -6.49
N HIS A 288 8.05 15.10 -7.48
CA HIS A 288 7.52 16.47 -7.62
C HIS A 288 6.54 16.79 -6.48
N LEU A 289 5.65 15.87 -6.12
CA LEU A 289 4.76 16.03 -4.97
C LEU A 289 5.53 16.09 -3.63
N ALA A 290 6.61 15.35 -3.52
CA ALA A 290 7.52 15.46 -2.38
C ALA A 290 8.16 16.85 -2.30
N ALA A 291 8.62 17.41 -3.43
CA ALA A 291 9.17 18.77 -3.49
C ALA A 291 8.15 19.85 -3.12
N LEU A 292 6.86 19.62 -3.41
CA LEU A 292 5.76 20.50 -2.99
C LEU A 292 5.34 20.30 -1.53
N GLY A 293 5.88 19.31 -0.82
CA GLY A 293 5.52 19.02 0.56
C GLY A 293 4.12 18.41 0.75
N VAL A 294 3.57 17.77 -0.29
CA VAL A 294 2.20 17.21 -0.28
C VAL A 294 2.16 15.68 -0.45
N LEU A 295 3.29 15.01 -0.29
CA LEU A 295 3.38 13.55 -0.30
C LEU A 295 3.36 13.03 1.14
N ASP A 296 2.37 12.22 1.49
CA ASP A 296 2.18 11.73 2.86
C ASP A 296 2.52 10.25 3.02
N ILE A 297 2.18 9.39 2.04
CA ILE A 297 2.32 7.93 2.12
C ILE A 297 2.94 7.40 0.82
N LEU A 298 3.78 6.38 0.97
CA LEU A 298 4.27 5.57 -0.14
C LEU A 298 3.72 4.15 -0.01
N SER A 299 3.40 3.56 -1.16
CA SER A 299 3.01 2.16 -1.32
C SER A 299 3.89 1.49 -2.36
N SER A 300 4.18 0.20 -2.18
CA SER A 300 5.02 -0.53 -3.14
C SER A 300 4.31 -0.92 -4.42
N ASP A 301 2.98 -0.89 -4.42
CA ASP A 301 2.14 -1.24 -5.57
C ASP A 301 2.50 -2.65 -6.10
N TYR A 302 3.21 -2.72 -7.22
CA TYR A 302 3.60 -3.98 -7.85
C TYR A 302 5.02 -4.45 -7.51
N TYR A 303 5.83 -3.66 -6.76
CA TYR A 303 7.26 -3.95 -6.51
C TYR A 303 7.66 -3.70 -5.04
N PRO A 304 7.53 -4.69 -4.14
CA PRO A 304 7.76 -4.55 -2.70
C PRO A 304 9.10 -3.96 -2.31
N ALA A 305 10.18 -4.32 -3.02
CA ALA A 305 11.52 -3.79 -2.73
C ALA A 305 11.67 -2.28 -2.94
N SER A 306 10.74 -1.64 -3.67
CA SER A 306 10.80 -0.20 -3.90
C SER A 306 10.49 0.63 -2.67
N LEU A 307 9.77 0.08 -1.69
CA LEU A 307 9.22 0.85 -0.57
C LEU A 307 10.32 1.48 0.28
N LEU A 308 11.27 0.67 0.72
CA LEU A 308 12.39 1.13 1.53
C LEU A 308 13.35 2.04 0.74
N ASP A 309 13.70 1.66 -0.49
CA ASP A 309 14.56 2.48 -1.37
C ASP A 309 13.95 3.86 -1.63
N ALA A 310 12.64 3.93 -1.84
CA ALA A 310 11.95 5.19 -2.10
C ALA A 310 12.06 6.16 -0.91
N ALA A 311 11.90 5.68 0.32
CA ALA A 311 12.04 6.52 1.51
C ALA A 311 13.46 7.09 1.64
N PHE A 312 14.50 6.28 1.42
CA PHE A 312 15.88 6.77 1.47
C PHE A 312 16.21 7.72 0.31
N ARG A 313 15.65 7.49 -0.88
CA ARG A 313 15.80 8.42 -2.02
C ARG A 313 15.12 9.77 -1.76
N ILE A 314 13.94 9.79 -1.14
CA ILE A 314 13.29 11.04 -0.73
C ILE A 314 14.15 11.78 0.30
N ALA A 315 14.68 11.08 1.30
CA ALA A 315 15.54 11.69 2.32
C ALA A 315 16.86 12.26 1.77
N ALA A 316 17.36 11.72 0.64
CA ALA A 316 18.57 12.15 -0.03
C ALA A 316 18.33 13.22 -1.12
N ASP A 317 17.08 13.49 -1.47
CA ASP A 317 16.72 14.42 -2.55
C ASP A 317 16.63 15.86 -2.04
N GLU A 318 17.63 16.68 -2.37
CA GLU A 318 17.72 18.09 -1.96
C GLU A 318 16.59 18.99 -2.49
N ARG A 319 15.78 18.51 -3.44
CA ARG A 319 14.64 19.27 -3.98
C ARG A 319 13.44 19.33 -3.03
N ASN A 320 13.42 18.50 -2.00
CA ASN A 320 12.38 18.48 -0.97
C ASN A 320 12.94 18.82 0.42
N GLY A 321 12.07 19.02 1.40
CA GLY A 321 12.45 19.35 2.78
C GLY A 321 12.42 18.15 3.74
N TYR A 322 12.25 16.92 3.27
CA TYR A 322 12.12 15.74 4.13
C TYR A 322 13.49 15.18 4.53
N GLY A 323 13.75 15.10 5.85
CA GLY A 323 14.84 14.28 6.37
C GLY A 323 14.46 12.79 6.43
N LEU A 324 15.43 11.95 6.82
CA LEU A 324 15.20 10.50 6.93
C LEU A 324 14.03 10.13 7.85
N PRO A 325 13.87 10.75 9.06
CA PRO A 325 12.71 10.47 9.91
C PRO A 325 11.38 10.68 9.19
N GLN A 326 11.20 11.81 8.51
CA GLN A 326 9.95 12.15 7.81
C GLN A 326 9.71 11.23 6.61
N ALA A 327 10.75 10.89 5.85
CA ALA A 327 10.62 9.97 4.74
C ALA A 327 10.26 8.54 5.20
N VAL A 328 10.82 8.08 6.33
CA VAL A 328 10.46 6.79 6.94
C VAL A 328 9.02 6.79 7.45
N GLN A 329 8.51 7.92 7.95
CA GLN A 329 7.10 8.01 8.35
C GLN A 329 6.14 7.73 7.18
N MET A 330 6.51 8.04 5.94
CA MET A 330 5.67 7.77 4.75
C MET A 330 5.42 6.28 4.52
N ILE A 331 6.24 5.41 5.09
CA ILE A 331 6.17 3.95 4.96
C ILE A 331 5.92 3.23 6.29
N THR A 332 5.69 3.98 7.38
CA THR A 332 5.51 3.43 8.73
C THR A 332 4.39 4.12 9.50
N ARG A 333 4.62 5.31 10.07
CA ARG A 333 3.67 6.04 10.92
C ARG A 333 2.45 6.55 10.15
N ASN A 334 2.65 7.15 8.99
CA ASN A 334 1.56 7.74 8.24
C ASN A 334 0.55 6.68 7.78
N PRO A 335 0.97 5.54 7.17
CA PRO A 335 0.04 4.45 6.90
C PRO A 335 -0.60 3.84 8.16
N ALA A 336 0.13 3.75 9.28
CA ALA A 336 -0.47 3.31 10.55
C ALA A 336 -1.61 4.24 10.98
N LYS A 337 -1.37 5.55 10.93
CA LYS A 337 -2.37 6.58 11.27
C LYS A 337 -3.59 6.53 10.34
N ALA A 338 -3.37 6.33 9.03
CA ALA A 338 -4.45 6.22 8.05
C ALA A 338 -5.39 5.03 8.31
N LEU A 339 -4.89 4.00 8.98
CA LEU A 339 -5.63 2.78 9.37
C LEU A 339 -6.04 2.76 10.84
N ASP A 340 -5.83 3.83 11.60
CA ASP A 340 -6.06 3.92 13.06
C ASP A 340 -5.30 2.83 13.87
N LEU A 341 -4.09 2.47 13.44
CA LEU A 341 -3.22 1.54 14.13
C LEU A 341 -2.35 2.29 15.14
N GLN A 342 -2.70 2.23 16.43
CA GLN A 342 -2.06 3.01 17.48
C GLN A 342 -0.86 2.29 18.13
N ASP A 343 -0.66 1.00 17.84
CA ASP A 343 0.32 0.14 18.51
C ASP A 343 1.64 0.00 17.75
N ARG A 344 1.81 0.65 16.59
CA ARG A 344 2.95 0.50 15.69
C ARG A 344 3.25 1.74 14.84
N GLY A 345 4.27 1.66 14.00
CA GLY A 345 4.63 2.71 13.02
C GLY A 345 5.70 3.67 13.50
N THR A 346 6.09 3.63 14.77
CA THR A 346 7.20 4.41 15.35
C THR A 346 8.03 3.57 16.32
N ILE A 347 9.29 3.94 16.55
CA ILE A 347 10.08 3.42 17.65
C ILE A 347 9.76 4.25 18.89
N ALA A 348 8.92 3.70 19.77
CA ALA A 348 8.55 4.32 21.05
C ALA A 348 8.31 3.23 22.10
N GLU A 349 8.55 3.56 23.36
CA GLU A 349 8.36 2.64 24.49
C GLU A 349 6.89 2.21 24.59
N GLY A 350 6.67 0.91 24.82
CA GLY A 350 5.36 0.30 24.92
C GLY A 350 4.72 -0.09 23.59
N LEU A 351 5.21 0.38 22.45
CA LEU A 351 4.72 -0.02 21.14
C LEU A 351 5.26 -1.40 20.75
N ARG A 352 4.59 -2.03 19.80
CA ARG A 352 5.01 -3.30 19.20
C ARG A 352 6.44 -3.20 18.67
N ALA A 353 7.24 -4.20 18.98
CA ALA A 353 8.57 -4.35 18.43
C ALA A 353 8.50 -4.97 17.00
N ASP A 354 7.87 -4.23 16.09
CA ASP A 354 7.92 -4.45 14.66
C ASP A 354 9.06 -3.58 14.13
N LEU A 355 10.17 -4.19 13.74
CA LEU A 355 11.43 -3.49 13.46
C LEU A 355 12.12 -4.06 12.21
N VAL A 356 12.85 -3.19 11.52
CA VAL A 356 13.68 -3.54 10.36
C VAL A 356 15.09 -3.04 10.60
N LEU A 357 16.07 -3.92 10.50
CA LEU A 357 17.47 -3.56 10.41
C LEU A 357 17.87 -3.54 8.93
N ALA A 358 18.30 -2.38 8.46
CA ALA A 358 18.64 -2.15 7.06
C ALA A 358 20.03 -1.56 6.90
N ARG A 359 20.66 -1.80 5.74
CA ARG A 359 21.99 -1.31 5.43
C ARG A 359 22.09 -0.80 3.99
N PRO A 360 22.92 0.20 3.73
CA PRO A 360 23.20 0.65 2.38
C PRO A 360 24.14 -0.33 1.64
N HIS A 361 23.88 -0.53 0.35
CA HIS A 361 24.79 -1.16 -0.60
C HIS A 361 24.73 -0.38 -1.91
N GLY A 362 25.67 0.53 -2.12
CA GLY A 362 25.60 1.52 -3.20
C GLY A 362 24.38 2.43 -3.01
N GLU A 363 23.55 2.53 -4.03
CA GLU A 363 22.29 3.31 -3.97
C GLU A 363 21.10 2.51 -3.43
N HIS A 364 21.27 1.22 -3.16
CA HIS A 364 20.22 0.33 -2.65
C HIS A 364 20.32 0.16 -1.15
N ILE A 365 19.17 0.10 -0.48
CA ILE A 365 19.06 -0.19 0.95
C ILE A 365 18.50 -1.61 1.09
N TYR A 366 19.33 -2.55 1.54
CA TYR A 366 18.88 -3.91 1.75
C TYR A 366 18.44 -4.18 3.20
N VAL A 367 17.42 -5.00 3.34
CA VAL A 367 16.92 -5.49 4.62
C VAL A 367 17.83 -6.61 5.11
N GLN A 368 18.37 -6.49 6.31
CA GLN A 368 19.22 -7.50 6.93
C GLN A 368 18.44 -8.40 7.88
N ASN A 369 17.60 -7.82 8.74
CA ASN A 369 16.77 -8.54 9.68
C ASN A 369 15.42 -7.85 9.84
N VAL A 370 14.39 -8.63 10.11
CA VAL A 370 13.05 -8.14 10.42
C VAL A 370 12.51 -8.82 11.67
N TRP A 371 11.94 -8.04 12.55
CA TRP A 371 11.22 -8.54 13.74
C TRP A 371 9.77 -8.11 13.66
N ARG A 372 8.88 -9.02 14.03
CA ARG A 372 7.47 -8.73 14.26
C ARG A 372 7.10 -9.16 15.67
N GLN A 373 6.58 -8.21 16.46
CA GLN A 373 6.30 -8.41 17.89
C GLN A 373 7.51 -9.02 18.63
N GLY A 374 8.70 -8.47 18.35
CA GLY A 374 9.96 -8.89 18.96
C GLY A 374 10.49 -10.25 18.50
N LYS A 375 9.77 -11.00 17.68
CA LYS A 375 10.21 -12.27 17.12
C LYS A 375 10.85 -12.02 15.75
N GLN A 376 12.08 -12.49 15.57
CA GLN A 376 12.73 -12.43 14.26
C GLN A 376 11.98 -13.29 13.25
N VAL A 377 11.64 -12.68 12.10
CA VAL A 377 10.86 -13.31 11.02
C VAL A 377 11.60 -13.32 9.68
N PHE A 378 12.72 -12.57 9.60
CA PHE A 378 13.67 -12.58 8.49
C PHE A 378 15.09 -12.34 8.98
#